data_2f3723cb8d3018fd4d5e3860bc30007e
#
_entry.id   2f3723cb8d3018fd4d5e3860bc30007e
#
_cell.length_a   1.000
_cell.length_b   1.000
_cell.length_c   1.000
_cell.angle_alpha   90.00
_cell.angle_beta   90.00
_cell.angle_gamma   90.00
#
_symmetry.space_group_name_H-M   'P 1'
#
loop_
_entity.id
_entity.type
_entity.pdbx_description
1 polymer ?
#
loop_
_entity_poly.entity_id
_entity_poly.type
_entity_poly.pdbx_seq_one_letter_code
_entity_poly.pdbx_strand_id
1 'polypeptide(L)'
;MSSANEHGTRGRVGHHEPTFAELYSPKLLTVLREGYGLSDFRADALAGLTVAIVALPLSMAIAIASGVSPGRGLYTAVVGGFLISLLGGSRFQIGGPAGAFIVLVAATVDRQGLDGLLLATMMSGVMLVIAGYLRLGTYIKFIPYPVTVGFTAGIAVIIFASQLKDLFGITLASKEPGELIPKLMALAHGAPTANLSAVALAALSIAIIVGLKRLRPTWPGILIAVVVAAAFTYALQLPVETIGTKFGGIPRELPAPALPAFSLAKIQAVFPDAIAFALLGAIESLLSAVVADGMTGRRHRSNCELVAQGFANVGSALFGGICVTGTIARTATNVRAGARGPVSGMLHSLFLMVFMLIAAPLASYIPLSALAAVLVVVAWNMAEKHEFATLVRSSWGDATVLLATFGLTIFRDLTEGILVGFALGAVLFINRMAQMTGVEDGSPLVAEDRADFEDGVRVPYNPKLSADKDVLVYRITGAFFFGAASTVGTVLDSIADRRKAFVVDFAAVPFLDSTAANAMSRVAAKAKRQGIRLFITGASPTVRRALLTHGVRPPLVRYRETIERAVADIKGKETPPQEIADGLAAS
;
A
#
# COMPACT_ATOMS: atom_id res chain seq x y z
N MET A 1 -58.09 -4.89 22.04
CA MET A 1 -57.68 -6.29 22.17
C MET A 1 -56.92 -6.64 20.91
N SER A 2 -55.72 -6.75 20.90
CA SER A 2 -54.66 -7.68 21.14
C SER A 2 -53.32 -7.00 20.83
N SER A 3 -52.48 -6.84 21.81
CA SER A 3 -51.09 -6.41 21.71
C SER A 3 -50.25 -7.62 21.38
N ALA A 4 -49.56 -7.63 20.25
CA ALA A 4 -48.56 -8.65 19.91
C ALA A 4 -47.15 -8.11 20.15
N ASN A 5 -46.47 -8.77 21.04
CA ASN A 5 -45.04 -8.63 21.36
C ASN A 5 -44.15 -8.77 20.12
N GLU A 6 -43.46 -7.72 19.74
CA GLU A 6 -42.26 -7.81 18.91
C GLU A 6 -40.98 -7.77 19.79
N HIS A 7 -40.57 -8.93 20.28
CA HIS A 7 -39.23 -9.16 20.78
C HIS A 7 -38.32 -9.37 19.57
N GLY A 8 -37.69 -8.28 19.11
CA GLY A 8 -36.65 -8.31 18.11
C GLY A 8 -35.44 -9.10 18.64
N THR A 9 -35.24 -10.29 18.14
CA THR A 9 -34.01 -11.07 18.26
C THR A 9 -32.87 -10.27 17.63
N ARG A 10 -32.06 -9.60 18.45
CA ARG A 10 -30.73 -9.11 18.03
C ARG A 10 -29.90 -10.32 17.66
N GLY A 11 -29.85 -10.65 16.37
CA GLY A 11 -28.98 -11.66 15.82
C GLY A 11 -27.53 -11.30 16.19
N ARG A 12 -26.87 -12.17 16.93
CA ARG A 12 -25.41 -12.19 17.04
C ARG A 12 -24.88 -12.22 15.62
N VAL A 13 -24.23 -11.14 15.17
CA VAL A 13 -23.40 -11.15 13.97
C VAL A 13 -22.23 -12.09 14.30
N GLY A 14 -22.42 -13.37 13.99
CA GLY A 14 -21.35 -14.34 14.06
C GLY A 14 -20.25 -13.85 13.14
N HIS A 15 -19.04 -13.65 13.66
CA HIS A 15 -17.84 -13.46 12.84
C HIS A 15 -17.64 -14.77 12.05
N HIS A 16 -18.21 -14.83 10.85
CA HIS A 16 -17.92 -15.90 9.90
C HIS A 16 -16.48 -15.69 9.45
N GLU A 17 -15.58 -16.57 9.90
CA GLU A 17 -14.22 -16.57 9.36
C GLU A 17 -14.30 -16.97 7.88
N PRO A 18 -13.75 -16.13 6.97
CA PRO A 18 -13.84 -16.40 5.55
C PRO A 18 -13.11 -17.70 5.21
N THR A 19 -13.76 -18.58 4.46
CA THR A 19 -13.19 -19.84 3.99
C THR A 19 -12.02 -19.60 3.04
N PHE A 20 -11.15 -20.62 2.87
CA PHE A 20 -10.04 -20.56 1.92
C PHE A 20 -10.52 -20.19 0.50
N ALA A 21 -11.63 -20.80 0.05
CA ALA A 21 -12.21 -20.49 -1.26
C ALA A 21 -12.67 -19.04 -1.38
N GLU A 22 -13.22 -18.44 -0.33
CA GLU A 22 -13.63 -17.03 -0.33
C GLU A 22 -12.44 -16.08 -0.40
N LEU A 23 -11.32 -16.43 0.23
CA LEU A 23 -10.12 -15.61 0.24
C LEU A 23 -9.33 -15.66 -1.07
N TYR A 24 -9.22 -16.84 -1.70
CA TYR A 24 -8.31 -17.09 -2.82
C TYR A 24 -9.01 -17.36 -4.16
N SER A 25 -10.33 -17.32 -4.21
CA SER A 25 -11.06 -17.47 -5.47
C SER A 25 -10.84 -16.24 -6.37
N PRO A 26 -10.34 -16.40 -7.61
CA PRO A 26 -10.21 -15.30 -8.55
C PRO A 26 -11.52 -14.55 -8.78
N LYS A 27 -11.45 -13.24 -8.99
CA LYS A 27 -12.65 -12.42 -9.26
C LYS A 27 -13.33 -12.78 -10.57
N LEU A 28 -12.61 -13.36 -11.51
CA LEU A 28 -13.19 -13.88 -12.74
C LEU A 28 -14.32 -14.89 -12.45
N LEU A 29 -14.08 -15.84 -11.55
CA LEU A 29 -15.10 -16.82 -11.16
C LEU A 29 -16.31 -16.16 -10.50
N THR A 30 -16.07 -15.11 -9.71
CA THR A 30 -17.16 -14.35 -9.08
C THR A 30 -18.01 -13.65 -10.13
N VAL A 31 -17.39 -12.99 -11.11
CA VAL A 31 -18.07 -12.26 -12.19
C VAL A 31 -18.88 -13.21 -13.08
N LEU A 32 -18.31 -14.35 -13.43
CA LEU A 32 -19.01 -15.37 -14.21
C LEU A 32 -20.23 -15.93 -13.48
N ARG A 33 -20.14 -16.14 -12.17
CA ARG A 33 -21.27 -16.61 -11.33
C ARG A 33 -22.35 -15.56 -11.12
N GLU A 34 -22.00 -14.26 -11.16
CA GLU A 34 -22.95 -13.15 -11.08
C GLU A 34 -23.80 -12.99 -12.37
N GLY A 35 -23.46 -13.68 -13.44
CA GLY A 35 -24.17 -13.62 -14.73
C GLY A 35 -23.53 -12.66 -15.71
N TYR A 36 -22.35 -13.03 -16.26
CA TYR A 36 -21.64 -12.26 -17.28
C TYR A 36 -22.23 -12.44 -18.67
N GLY A 37 -22.79 -11.38 -19.24
CA GLY A 37 -23.49 -11.39 -20.52
C GLY A 37 -22.69 -10.78 -21.69
N LEU A 38 -23.27 -10.82 -22.89
CA LEU A 38 -22.65 -10.26 -24.11
C LEU A 38 -22.47 -8.74 -24.02
N SER A 39 -23.35 -8.04 -23.31
CA SER A 39 -23.21 -6.59 -23.04
C SER A 39 -21.98 -6.28 -22.21
N ASP A 40 -21.69 -7.11 -21.21
CA ASP A 40 -20.51 -6.95 -20.34
C ASP A 40 -19.24 -7.26 -21.12
N PHE A 41 -19.26 -8.30 -21.95
CA PHE A 41 -18.14 -8.64 -22.83
C PHE A 41 -17.81 -7.49 -23.81
N ARG A 42 -18.84 -6.86 -24.41
CA ARG A 42 -18.63 -5.71 -25.32
C ARG A 42 -18.01 -4.51 -24.57
N ALA A 43 -18.48 -4.22 -23.36
CA ALA A 43 -17.94 -3.15 -22.54
C ALA A 43 -16.48 -3.45 -22.15
N ASP A 44 -16.18 -4.68 -21.74
CA ASP A 44 -14.82 -5.12 -21.40
C ASP A 44 -13.89 -5.11 -22.61
N ALA A 45 -14.38 -5.49 -23.80
CA ALA A 45 -13.59 -5.44 -25.04
C ALA A 45 -13.20 -4.00 -25.42
N LEU A 46 -14.13 -3.06 -25.34
CA LEU A 46 -13.86 -1.65 -25.61
C LEU A 46 -12.90 -1.04 -24.58
N ALA A 47 -13.10 -1.36 -23.30
CA ALA A 47 -12.24 -0.92 -22.23
C ALA A 47 -10.82 -1.52 -22.39
N GLY A 48 -10.72 -2.82 -22.60
CA GLY A 48 -9.45 -3.51 -22.83
C GLY A 48 -8.69 -2.97 -24.04
N LEU A 49 -9.37 -2.70 -25.16
CA LEU A 49 -8.78 -2.08 -26.34
C LEU A 49 -8.27 -0.66 -26.04
N THR A 50 -9.08 0.14 -25.36
CA THR A 50 -8.69 1.51 -24.96
C THR A 50 -7.41 1.50 -24.12
N VAL A 51 -7.30 0.59 -23.16
CA VAL A 51 -6.10 0.46 -22.32
C VAL A 51 -4.92 -0.08 -23.13
N ALA A 52 -5.12 -1.06 -24.03
CA ALA A 52 -4.06 -1.62 -24.86
C ALA A 52 -3.40 -0.57 -25.76
N ILE A 53 -4.19 0.31 -26.33
CA ILE A 53 -3.72 1.43 -27.16
C ILE A 53 -2.75 2.35 -26.40
N VAL A 54 -3.04 2.63 -25.13
CA VAL A 54 -2.18 3.46 -24.28
C VAL A 54 -0.99 2.66 -23.74
N ALA A 55 -1.21 1.39 -23.44
CA ALA A 55 -0.21 0.53 -22.82
C ALA A 55 0.91 0.11 -23.77
N LEU A 56 0.65 0.04 -25.08
CA LEU A 56 1.62 -0.38 -26.09
C LEU A 56 2.91 0.47 -26.03
N PRO A 57 2.87 1.78 -26.32
CA PRO A 57 4.09 2.60 -26.27
C PRO A 57 4.66 2.73 -24.85
N LEU A 58 3.80 2.75 -23.84
CA LEU A 58 4.24 2.87 -22.46
C LEU A 58 5.03 1.64 -21.97
N SER A 59 4.61 0.43 -22.36
CA SER A 59 5.33 -0.80 -21.99
C SER A 59 6.72 -0.86 -22.61
N MET A 60 6.84 -0.41 -23.88
CA MET A 60 8.13 -0.31 -24.56
C MET A 60 9.04 0.75 -23.91
N ALA A 61 8.48 1.92 -23.62
CA ALA A 61 9.21 3.01 -22.98
C ALA A 61 9.77 2.60 -21.60
N ILE A 62 8.96 1.92 -20.78
CA ILE A 62 9.39 1.42 -19.47
C ILE A 62 10.54 0.41 -19.62
N ALA A 63 10.45 -0.53 -20.56
CA ALA A 63 11.51 -1.51 -20.78
C ALA A 63 12.82 -0.85 -21.22
N ILE A 64 12.75 0.10 -22.16
CA ILE A 64 13.92 0.85 -22.64
C ILE A 64 14.56 1.66 -21.49
N ALA A 65 13.75 2.36 -20.72
CA ALA A 65 14.22 3.12 -19.56
C ALA A 65 14.81 2.23 -18.45
N SER A 66 14.39 0.96 -18.40
CA SER A 66 14.94 -0.07 -17.51
C SER A 66 16.22 -0.74 -18.05
N GLY A 67 16.75 -0.28 -19.19
CA GLY A 67 17.98 -0.83 -19.78
C GLY A 67 17.80 -2.16 -20.53
N VAL A 68 16.56 -2.54 -20.88
CA VAL A 68 16.26 -3.78 -21.60
C VAL A 68 15.55 -3.50 -22.93
N SER A 69 15.48 -4.51 -23.80
CA SER A 69 14.81 -4.35 -25.10
C SER A 69 13.32 -4.08 -24.97
N PRO A 70 12.70 -3.29 -25.88
CA PRO A 70 11.28 -2.92 -25.81
C PRO A 70 10.34 -4.12 -25.84
N GLY A 71 10.72 -5.22 -26.51
CA GLY A 71 9.95 -6.46 -26.56
C GLY A 71 9.69 -7.06 -25.17
N ARG A 72 10.63 -6.93 -24.23
CA ARG A 72 10.47 -7.46 -22.86
C ARG A 72 9.35 -6.78 -22.09
N GLY A 73 9.15 -5.47 -22.32
CA GLY A 73 8.00 -4.77 -21.77
C GLY A 73 6.67 -5.24 -22.34
N LEU A 74 6.64 -5.61 -23.63
CA LEU A 74 5.46 -6.20 -24.26
C LEU A 74 5.19 -7.61 -23.74
N TYR A 75 6.20 -8.46 -23.62
CA TYR A 75 6.06 -9.80 -23.03
C TYR A 75 5.49 -9.74 -21.62
N THR A 76 5.98 -8.80 -20.81
CA THR A 76 5.48 -8.54 -19.46
C THR A 76 4.00 -8.15 -19.47
N ALA A 77 3.59 -7.24 -20.36
CA ALA A 77 2.22 -6.77 -20.43
C ALA A 77 1.27 -7.85 -20.98
N VAL A 78 1.75 -8.67 -21.93
CA VAL A 78 0.97 -9.77 -22.51
C VAL A 78 0.80 -10.91 -21.51
N VAL A 79 1.90 -11.51 -21.06
CA VAL A 79 1.85 -12.72 -20.21
C VAL A 79 1.46 -12.35 -18.79
N GLY A 80 2.18 -11.42 -18.18
CA GLY A 80 1.95 -11.02 -16.79
C GLY A 80 0.61 -10.32 -16.61
N GLY A 81 0.25 -9.40 -17.52
CA GLY A 81 -1.04 -8.71 -17.49
C GLY A 81 -2.22 -9.67 -17.63
N PHE A 82 -2.11 -10.69 -18.50
CA PHE A 82 -3.12 -11.73 -18.65
C PHE A 82 -3.30 -12.53 -17.36
N LEU A 83 -2.21 -12.99 -16.74
CA LEU A 83 -2.24 -13.79 -15.53
C LEU A 83 -2.80 -13.01 -14.34
N ILE A 84 -2.46 -11.71 -14.19
CA ILE A 84 -3.04 -10.86 -13.16
C ILE A 84 -4.56 -10.78 -13.31
N SER A 85 -5.05 -10.58 -14.51
CA SER A 85 -6.50 -10.46 -14.75
C SER A 85 -7.23 -11.80 -14.62
N LEU A 86 -6.58 -12.91 -15.00
CA LEU A 86 -7.14 -14.26 -14.90
C LEU A 86 -7.25 -14.74 -13.44
N LEU A 87 -6.18 -14.56 -12.65
CA LEU A 87 -6.04 -15.10 -11.30
C LEU A 87 -6.33 -14.07 -10.21
N GLY A 88 -6.47 -12.79 -10.56
CA GLY A 88 -6.51 -11.66 -9.64
C GLY A 88 -7.70 -11.61 -8.71
N GLY A 89 -7.46 -10.97 -7.57
CA GLY A 89 -8.46 -10.64 -6.56
C GLY A 89 -9.22 -9.36 -6.84
N SER A 90 -8.86 -8.59 -7.88
CA SER A 90 -9.53 -7.36 -8.32
C SER A 90 -10.32 -7.59 -9.60
N ARG A 91 -11.44 -6.87 -9.77
CA ARG A 91 -12.25 -6.95 -11.00
C ARG A 91 -11.67 -6.13 -12.15
N PHE A 92 -10.94 -5.06 -11.83
CA PHE A 92 -10.64 -4.00 -12.81
C PHE A 92 -9.14 -3.79 -13.02
N GLN A 93 -8.31 -4.50 -12.25
CA GLN A 93 -6.88 -4.30 -12.28
C GLN A 93 -6.28 -4.71 -13.61
N ILE A 94 -5.45 -3.81 -14.15
CA ILE A 94 -4.65 -4.06 -15.33
C ILE A 94 -3.20 -4.22 -14.92
N GLY A 95 -2.64 -5.38 -15.25
CA GLY A 95 -1.24 -5.69 -15.04
C GLY A 95 -0.34 -5.27 -16.20
N GLY A 96 0.93 -5.05 -15.89
CA GLY A 96 1.95 -4.75 -16.88
C GLY A 96 3.23 -4.22 -16.23
N PRO A 97 4.26 -3.87 -17.02
CA PRO A 97 5.43 -3.20 -16.48
C PRO A 97 5.02 -1.83 -15.93
N ALA A 98 5.53 -1.49 -14.75
CA ALA A 98 5.22 -0.23 -14.07
C ALA A 98 6.45 0.69 -14.02
N GLY A 99 6.21 2.00 -14.12
CA GLY A 99 7.27 3.01 -14.05
C GLY A 99 8.07 2.95 -12.75
N ALA A 100 7.42 2.58 -11.65
CA ALA A 100 8.08 2.43 -10.35
C ALA A 100 9.23 1.41 -10.35
N PHE A 101 9.20 0.41 -11.24
CA PHE A 101 10.26 -0.60 -11.34
C PHE A 101 11.45 -0.19 -12.19
N ILE A 102 11.36 0.91 -12.97
CA ILE A 102 12.44 1.30 -13.91
C ILE A 102 13.80 1.31 -13.22
N VAL A 103 13.89 1.95 -12.08
CA VAL A 103 15.16 2.14 -11.36
C VAL A 103 15.69 0.82 -10.80
N LEU A 104 14.83 0.01 -10.16
CA LEU A 104 15.22 -1.28 -9.60
C LEU A 104 15.63 -2.25 -10.70
N VAL A 105 14.87 -2.33 -11.79
CA VAL A 105 15.18 -3.19 -12.93
C VAL A 105 16.49 -2.77 -13.57
N ALA A 106 16.71 -1.47 -13.84
CA ALA A 106 17.95 -0.95 -14.40
C ALA A 106 19.16 -1.29 -13.52
N ALA A 107 19.05 -1.06 -12.20
CA ALA A 107 20.12 -1.37 -11.25
C ALA A 107 20.42 -2.88 -11.19
N THR A 108 19.41 -3.72 -11.23
CA THR A 108 19.58 -5.19 -11.24
C THR A 108 20.23 -5.66 -12.53
N VAL A 109 19.82 -5.11 -13.69
CA VAL A 109 20.44 -5.41 -15.00
C VAL A 109 21.92 -5.00 -15.00
N ASP A 110 22.23 -3.84 -14.44
CA ASP A 110 23.60 -3.32 -14.39
C ASP A 110 24.53 -4.21 -13.55
N ARG A 111 24.05 -4.72 -12.41
CA ARG A 111 24.83 -5.56 -11.49
C ARG A 111 24.86 -7.02 -11.88
N GLN A 112 23.74 -7.57 -12.33
CA GLN A 112 23.53 -9.02 -12.46
C GLN A 112 23.25 -9.48 -13.89
N GLY A 113 23.15 -8.52 -14.82
CA GLY A 113 22.75 -8.81 -16.20
C GLY A 113 21.29 -9.24 -16.32
N LEU A 114 20.94 -9.64 -17.53
CA LEU A 114 19.56 -10.02 -17.87
C LEU A 114 19.10 -11.31 -17.17
N ASP A 115 19.98 -12.32 -17.10
CA ASP A 115 19.66 -13.58 -16.42
C ASP A 115 19.41 -13.37 -14.93
N GLY A 116 20.17 -12.46 -14.30
CA GLY A 116 19.96 -12.07 -12.92
C GLY A 116 18.62 -11.36 -12.71
N LEU A 117 18.24 -10.48 -13.64
CA LEU A 117 16.92 -9.83 -13.62
C LEU A 117 15.78 -10.85 -13.70
N LEU A 118 15.84 -11.78 -14.66
CA LEU A 118 14.79 -12.80 -14.82
C LEU A 118 14.69 -13.71 -13.58
N LEU A 119 15.84 -14.08 -13.00
CA LEU A 119 15.87 -14.86 -11.76
C LEU A 119 15.28 -14.07 -10.58
N ALA A 120 15.66 -12.81 -10.40
CA ALA A 120 15.11 -11.94 -9.35
C ALA A 120 13.59 -11.76 -9.52
N THR A 121 13.11 -11.57 -10.75
CA THR A 121 11.66 -11.47 -11.06
C THR A 121 10.93 -12.76 -10.70
N MET A 122 11.48 -13.91 -11.06
CA MET A 122 10.89 -15.21 -10.72
C MET A 122 10.86 -15.45 -9.21
N MET A 123 11.96 -15.15 -8.52
CA MET A 123 12.05 -15.27 -7.05
C MET A 123 11.07 -14.32 -6.35
N SER A 124 10.94 -13.08 -6.82
CA SER A 124 9.95 -12.14 -6.29
C SER A 124 8.52 -12.67 -6.47
N GLY A 125 8.24 -13.34 -7.60
CA GLY A 125 6.97 -14.02 -7.84
C GLY A 125 6.68 -15.10 -6.79
N VAL A 126 7.65 -15.95 -6.49
CA VAL A 126 7.51 -16.97 -5.44
C VAL A 126 7.28 -16.33 -4.07
N MET A 127 8.03 -15.26 -3.74
CA MET A 127 7.85 -14.52 -2.48
C MET A 127 6.44 -13.92 -2.37
N LEU A 128 5.89 -13.37 -3.45
CA LEU A 128 4.52 -12.83 -3.48
C LEU A 128 3.45 -13.92 -3.29
N VAL A 129 3.64 -15.10 -3.87
CA VAL A 129 2.76 -16.25 -3.64
C VAL A 129 2.76 -16.63 -2.15
N ILE A 130 3.95 -16.75 -1.56
CA ILE A 130 4.11 -17.06 -0.13
C ILE A 130 3.46 -15.97 0.72
N ALA A 131 3.73 -14.69 0.43
CA ALA A 131 3.15 -13.55 1.14
C ALA A 131 1.60 -13.55 1.06
N GLY A 132 1.03 -13.88 -0.09
CA GLY A 132 -0.41 -14.02 -0.28
C GLY A 132 -1.00 -15.14 0.59
N TYR A 133 -0.40 -16.33 0.61
CA TYR A 133 -0.84 -17.45 1.46
C TYR A 133 -0.65 -17.18 2.96
N LEU A 134 0.39 -16.46 3.35
CA LEU A 134 0.60 -15.98 4.73
C LEU A 134 -0.34 -14.81 5.11
N ARG A 135 -1.26 -14.41 4.22
CA ARG A 135 -2.25 -13.34 4.40
C ARG A 135 -1.63 -11.96 4.65
N LEU A 136 -0.41 -11.73 4.17
CA LEU A 136 0.29 -10.45 4.35
C LEU A 136 -0.34 -9.31 3.55
N GLY A 137 -1.15 -9.58 2.53
CA GLY A 137 -1.87 -8.58 1.76
C GLY A 137 -2.81 -7.69 2.60
N THR A 138 -3.29 -8.20 3.72
CA THR A 138 -4.12 -7.42 4.64
C THR A 138 -3.34 -6.38 5.42
N TYR A 139 -2.02 -6.52 5.55
CA TYR A 139 -1.15 -5.63 6.33
C TYR A 139 -0.57 -4.48 5.50
N ILE A 140 -0.49 -4.61 4.18
CA ILE A 140 0.06 -3.56 3.30
C ILE A 140 -0.76 -2.26 3.38
N LYS A 141 -2.05 -2.34 3.67
CA LYS A 141 -2.91 -1.16 3.94
C LYS A 141 -2.46 -0.31 5.14
N PHE A 142 -1.56 -0.81 5.98
CA PHE A 142 -1.01 -0.07 7.12
C PHE A 142 0.23 0.75 6.76
N ILE A 143 0.67 0.74 5.49
CA ILE A 143 1.74 1.65 5.04
C ILE A 143 1.23 3.09 5.15
N PRO A 144 1.92 3.96 5.89
CA PRO A 144 1.48 5.34 6.06
C PRO A 144 1.44 6.09 4.73
N TYR A 145 0.39 6.87 4.51
CA TYR A 145 0.20 7.64 3.27
C TYR A 145 1.39 8.57 2.92
N PRO A 146 2.04 9.27 3.88
CA PRO A 146 3.24 10.04 3.59
C PRO A 146 4.41 9.24 2.99
N VAL A 147 4.54 7.95 3.37
CA VAL A 147 5.56 7.06 2.79
C VAL A 147 5.27 6.83 1.31
N THR A 148 4.02 6.53 0.98
CA THR A 148 3.61 6.27 -0.41
C THR A 148 3.84 7.48 -1.29
N VAL A 149 3.39 8.68 -0.85
CA VAL A 149 3.55 9.93 -1.63
C VAL A 149 5.02 10.32 -1.75
N GLY A 150 5.81 10.22 -0.67
CA GLY A 150 7.25 10.50 -0.71
C GLY A 150 8.00 9.58 -1.66
N PHE A 151 7.68 8.30 -1.61
CA PHE A 151 8.26 7.28 -2.47
C PHE A 151 7.90 7.47 -3.96
N THR A 152 6.62 7.66 -4.29
CA THR A 152 6.20 7.87 -5.69
C THR A 152 6.74 9.17 -6.26
N ALA A 153 6.83 10.24 -5.47
CA ALA A 153 7.46 11.48 -5.88
C ALA A 153 8.97 11.32 -6.12
N GLY A 154 9.68 10.58 -5.27
CA GLY A 154 11.09 10.25 -5.45
C GLY A 154 11.36 9.47 -6.74
N ILE A 155 10.56 8.43 -7.00
CA ILE A 155 10.61 7.67 -8.26
C ILE A 155 10.37 8.59 -9.46
N ALA A 156 9.40 9.48 -9.38
CA ALA A 156 9.08 10.41 -10.48
C ALA A 156 10.29 11.30 -10.85
N VAL A 157 11.05 11.78 -9.85
CA VAL A 157 12.29 12.55 -10.09
C VAL A 157 13.35 11.68 -10.78
N ILE A 158 13.54 10.45 -10.35
CA ILE A 158 14.55 9.55 -10.93
C ILE A 158 14.16 9.16 -12.37
N ILE A 159 12.87 8.84 -12.62
CA ILE A 159 12.37 8.56 -13.98
C ILE A 159 12.61 9.78 -14.88
N PHE A 160 12.23 10.98 -14.42
CA PHE A 160 12.45 12.19 -15.18
C PHE A 160 13.93 12.37 -15.55
N ALA A 161 14.83 12.24 -14.58
CA ALA A 161 16.27 12.36 -14.81
C ALA A 161 16.80 11.31 -15.81
N SER A 162 16.29 10.09 -15.76
CA SER A 162 16.70 9.02 -16.68
C SER A 162 16.25 9.24 -18.13
N GLN A 163 15.24 10.09 -18.35
CA GLN A 163 14.77 10.40 -19.71
C GLN A 163 15.53 11.54 -20.39
N LEU A 164 16.31 12.33 -19.65
CA LEU A 164 16.98 13.51 -20.20
C LEU A 164 17.92 13.19 -21.35
N LYS A 165 18.61 12.06 -21.30
CA LYS A 165 19.49 11.59 -22.37
C LYS A 165 18.75 11.45 -23.71
N ASP A 166 17.69 10.64 -23.73
CA ASP A 166 16.94 10.33 -24.95
C ASP A 166 16.04 11.52 -25.36
N LEU A 167 15.57 12.34 -24.39
CA LEU A 167 14.78 13.53 -24.63
C LEU A 167 15.56 14.58 -25.43
N PHE A 168 16.83 14.79 -25.07
CA PHE A 168 17.72 15.74 -25.74
C PHE A 168 18.59 15.09 -26.82
N GLY A 169 18.53 13.76 -26.99
CA GLY A 169 19.35 13.03 -27.94
C GLY A 169 20.85 13.16 -27.65
N ILE A 170 21.23 13.16 -26.35
CA ILE A 170 22.61 13.31 -25.89
C ILE A 170 23.35 11.98 -26.08
N THR A 171 24.56 12.05 -26.66
CA THR A 171 25.50 10.94 -26.72
C THR A 171 26.51 11.05 -25.58
N LEU A 172 26.60 10.01 -24.74
CA LEU A 172 27.57 9.94 -23.66
C LEU A 172 28.82 9.19 -24.11
N ALA A 173 30.00 9.66 -23.67
CA ALA A 173 31.28 9.00 -23.97
C ALA A 173 31.47 7.68 -23.20
N SER A 174 30.73 7.49 -22.10
CA SER A 174 30.76 6.29 -21.24
C SER A 174 29.34 5.83 -20.90
N LYS A 175 29.22 4.68 -20.25
CA LYS A 175 27.94 4.19 -19.75
C LYS A 175 27.30 5.21 -18.80
N GLU A 176 25.99 5.42 -18.93
CA GLU A 176 25.22 6.33 -18.09
C GLU A 176 25.27 5.88 -16.62
N PRO A 177 25.66 6.79 -15.67
CA PRO A 177 25.68 6.46 -14.25
C PRO A 177 24.28 6.14 -13.69
N GLY A 178 24.21 5.21 -12.73
CA GLY A 178 22.95 4.85 -12.07
C GLY A 178 22.46 5.91 -11.07
N GLU A 179 23.39 6.54 -10.33
CA GLU A 179 23.08 7.54 -9.31
C GLU A 179 22.70 8.90 -9.92
N LEU A 180 21.79 9.63 -9.27
CA LEU A 180 21.23 10.87 -9.79
C LEU A 180 22.29 11.94 -10.04
N ILE A 181 23.15 12.26 -9.07
CA ILE A 181 24.12 13.35 -9.18
C ILE A 181 25.19 13.06 -10.25
N PRO A 182 25.88 11.90 -10.26
CA PRO A 182 26.80 11.53 -11.33
C PRO A 182 26.13 11.51 -12.72
N LYS A 183 24.86 11.05 -12.80
CA LYS A 183 24.08 11.07 -14.03
C LYS A 183 23.88 12.48 -14.57
N LEU A 184 23.42 13.41 -13.73
CA LEU A 184 23.23 14.81 -14.14
C LEU A 184 24.53 15.46 -14.55
N MET A 185 25.66 15.17 -13.88
CA MET A 185 26.97 15.66 -14.27
C MET A 185 27.40 15.10 -15.64
N ALA A 186 27.23 13.78 -15.87
CA ALA A 186 27.55 13.17 -17.16
C ALA A 186 26.70 13.75 -18.30
N LEU A 187 25.42 13.99 -18.07
CA LEU A 187 24.51 14.65 -19.02
C LEU A 187 24.91 16.10 -19.30
N ALA A 188 25.31 16.85 -18.27
CA ALA A 188 25.80 18.21 -18.43
C ALA A 188 27.07 18.29 -19.29
N HIS A 189 28.02 17.36 -19.08
CA HIS A 189 29.21 17.24 -19.93
C HIS A 189 28.87 16.81 -21.37
N GLY A 190 27.87 15.96 -21.54
CA GLY A 190 27.40 15.52 -22.86
C GLY A 190 26.45 16.52 -23.55
N ALA A 191 26.01 17.59 -22.89
CA ALA A 191 25.05 18.55 -23.44
C ALA A 191 25.41 19.14 -24.82
N PRO A 192 26.70 19.40 -25.15
CA PRO A 192 27.05 19.87 -26.49
C PRO A 192 26.71 18.89 -27.63
N THR A 193 26.48 17.61 -27.34
CA THR A 193 26.07 16.59 -28.32
C THR A 193 24.57 16.54 -28.56
N ALA A 194 23.78 17.41 -27.91
CA ALA A 194 22.33 17.40 -28.01
C ALA A 194 21.84 17.51 -29.46
N ASN A 195 20.87 16.68 -29.80
CA ASN A 195 20.29 16.63 -31.15
C ASN A 195 18.99 17.45 -31.21
N LEU A 196 19.03 18.54 -31.99
CA LEU A 196 17.88 19.43 -32.12
C LEU A 196 16.63 18.73 -32.67
N SER A 197 16.78 17.76 -33.58
CA SER A 197 15.66 16.96 -34.08
C SER A 197 15.01 16.11 -33.01
N ALA A 198 15.81 15.54 -32.10
CA ALA A 198 15.31 14.81 -30.95
C ALA A 198 14.50 15.72 -29.99
N VAL A 199 15.06 16.90 -29.68
CA VAL A 199 14.38 17.92 -28.86
C VAL A 199 13.06 18.36 -29.49
N ALA A 200 13.04 18.63 -30.80
CA ALA A 200 11.83 19.03 -31.51
C ALA A 200 10.74 17.95 -31.48
N LEU A 201 11.11 16.68 -31.70
CA LEU A 201 10.19 15.55 -31.63
C LEU A 201 9.68 15.32 -30.20
N ALA A 202 10.53 15.47 -29.19
CA ALA A 202 10.14 15.37 -27.79
C ALA A 202 9.15 16.49 -27.41
N ALA A 203 9.45 17.74 -27.78
CA ALA A 203 8.58 18.88 -27.53
C ALA A 203 7.23 18.72 -28.25
N LEU A 204 7.22 18.29 -29.51
CA LEU A 204 6.02 17.97 -30.27
C LEU A 204 5.19 16.88 -29.58
N SER A 205 5.83 15.80 -29.14
CA SER A 205 5.16 14.71 -28.43
C SER A 205 4.52 15.17 -27.13
N ILE A 206 5.22 15.95 -26.30
CA ILE A 206 4.68 16.54 -25.08
C ILE A 206 3.50 17.46 -25.39
N ALA A 207 3.64 18.32 -26.41
CA ALA A 207 2.58 19.24 -26.82
C ALA A 207 1.32 18.52 -27.26
N ILE A 208 1.46 17.44 -28.03
CA ILE A 208 0.32 16.59 -28.45
C ILE A 208 -0.34 15.93 -27.25
N ILE A 209 0.43 15.29 -26.34
CA ILE A 209 -0.11 14.61 -25.17
C ILE A 209 -0.86 15.60 -24.26
N VAL A 210 -0.24 16.71 -23.92
CA VAL A 210 -0.82 17.73 -23.03
C VAL A 210 -1.99 18.44 -23.71
N GLY A 211 -1.85 18.79 -24.98
CA GLY A 211 -2.88 19.45 -25.76
C GLY A 211 -4.14 18.58 -25.91
N LEU A 212 -3.99 17.30 -26.31
CA LEU A 212 -5.12 16.39 -26.42
C LEU A 212 -5.76 16.10 -25.06
N LYS A 213 -4.98 15.98 -23.99
CA LYS A 213 -5.54 15.82 -22.64
C LYS A 213 -6.47 16.97 -22.24
N ARG A 214 -6.19 18.20 -22.71
CA ARG A 214 -7.02 19.38 -22.43
C ARG A 214 -8.21 19.51 -23.40
N LEU A 215 -7.98 19.30 -24.69
CA LEU A 215 -8.97 19.55 -25.75
C LEU A 215 -9.90 18.37 -26.00
N ARG A 216 -9.39 17.16 -25.94
CA ARG A 216 -10.09 15.88 -26.24
C ARG A 216 -9.62 14.78 -25.28
N PRO A 217 -10.00 14.81 -24.00
CA PRO A 217 -9.48 13.89 -22.97
C PRO A 217 -9.81 12.40 -23.23
N THR A 218 -10.76 12.10 -24.12
CA THR A 218 -11.12 10.74 -24.53
C THR A 218 -10.20 10.16 -25.60
N TRP A 219 -9.38 10.99 -26.25
CA TRP A 219 -8.47 10.53 -27.32
C TRP A 219 -7.18 9.97 -26.71
N PRO A 220 -6.60 8.92 -27.34
CA PRO A 220 -5.37 8.27 -26.87
C PRO A 220 -4.13 9.13 -27.20
N GLY A 221 -3.97 10.26 -26.49
CA GLY A 221 -2.95 11.26 -26.77
C GLY A 221 -1.52 10.71 -26.81
N ILE A 222 -1.21 9.70 -25.96
CA ILE A 222 0.11 9.04 -25.97
C ILE A 222 0.36 8.31 -27.29
N LEU A 223 -0.60 7.50 -27.77
CA LEU A 223 -0.42 6.79 -29.03
C LEU A 223 -0.31 7.76 -30.19
N ILE A 224 -1.19 8.78 -30.24
CA ILE A 224 -1.19 9.78 -31.31
C ILE A 224 0.16 10.50 -31.37
N ALA A 225 0.71 10.90 -30.23
CA ALA A 225 2.03 11.55 -30.15
C ALA A 225 3.13 10.66 -30.72
N VAL A 226 3.15 9.36 -30.34
CA VAL A 226 4.16 8.41 -30.80
C VAL A 226 4.02 8.13 -32.30
N VAL A 227 2.79 7.96 -32.80
CA VAL A 227 2.52 7.73 -34.24
C VAL A 227 2.92 8.95 -35.07
N VAL A 228 2.58 10.16 -34.64
CA VAL A 228 2.95 11.41 -35.31
C VAL A 228 4.48 11.57 -35.31
N ALA A 229 5.14 11.36 -34.19
CA ALA A 229 6.61 11.43 -34.11
C ALA A 229 7.28 10.39 -35.02
N ALA A 230 6.78 9.17 -35.06
CA ALA A 230 7.28 8.12 -35.96
C ALA A 230 7.07 8.48 -37.44
N ALA A 231 5.90 9.02 -37.79
CA ALA A 231 5.60 9.48 -39.16
C ALA A 231 6.52 10.62 -39.59
N PHE A 232 6.76 11.62 -38.72
CA PHE A 232 7.72 12.71 -39.01
C PHE A 232 9.15 12.18 -39.16
N THR A 233 9.57 11.27 -38.29
CA THR A 233 10.91 10.66 -38.36
C THR A 233 11.11 9.91 -39.69
N TYR A 234 10.10 9.12 -40.13
CA TYR A 234 10.14 8.40 -41.37
C TYR A 234 10.10 9.35 -42.60
N ALA A 235 9.15 10.28 -42.62
CA ALA A 235 8.92 11.14 -43.80
C ALA A 235 10.07 12.14 -44.03
N LEU A 236 10.64 12.69 -42.95
CA LEU A 236 11.71 13.68 -43.04
C LEU A 236 13.11 13.05 -42.89
N GLN A 237 13.21 11.73 -42.74
CA GLN A 237 14.48 11.00 -42.51
C GLN A 237 15.35 11.66 -41.46
N LEU A 238 14.74 12.00 -40.30
CA LEU A 238 15.42 12.73 -39.25
C LEU A 238 16.57 11.91 -38.64
N PRO A 239 17.71 12.52 -38.35
CA PRO A 239 18.88 11.83 -37.80
C PRO A 239 18.68 11.62 -36.28
N VAL A 240 17.76 10.77 -35.89
CA VAL A 240 17.44 10.45 -34.47
C VAL A 240 17.49 8.94 -34.24
N GLU A 241 17.85 8.55 -33.01
CA GLU A 241 17.76 7.15 -32.62
C GLU A 241 16.32 6.67 -32.57
N THR A 242 16.03 5.54 -33.19
CA THR A 242 14.72 4.87 -33.21
C THR A 242 14.83 3.49 -32.56
N ILE A 243 13.68 2.86 -32.29
CA ILE A 243 13.65 1.45 -31.83
C ILE A 243 14.36 0.54 -32.85
N GLY A 244 14.17 0.79 -34.14
CA GLY A 244 14.82 0.02 -35.21
C GLY A 244 16.33 0.17 -35.21
N THR A 245 16.86 1.39 -35.12
CA THR A 245 18.31 1.65 -35.17
C THR A 245 19.03 1.17 -33.92
N LYS A 246 18.41 1.23 -32.73
CA LYS A 246 19.06 0.87 -31.46
C LYS A 246 18.86 -0.60 -31.08
N PHE A 247 17.69 -1.18 -31.36
CA PHE A 247 17.31 -2.51 -30.88
C PHE A 247 17.03 -3.52 -32.01
N GLY A 248 17.14 -3.10 -33.28
CA GLY A 248 16.79 -3.94 -34.44
C GLY A 248 15.28 -4.13 -34.66
N GLY A 249 14.46 -3.40 -33.92
CA GLY A 249 12.99 -3.49 -33.98
C GLY A 249 12.36 -4.21 -32.79
N ILE A 250 11.12 -4.65 -32.96
CA ILE A 250 10.36 -5.40 -31.95
C ILE A 250 10.14 -6.84 -32.46
N PRO A 251 10.31 -7.85 -31.59
CA PRO A 251 10.00 -9.23 -31.94
C PRO A 251 8.52 -9.39 -32.32
N ARG A 252 8.23 -10.25 -33.30
CA ARG A 252 6.87 -10.55 -33.78
C ARG A 252 6.24 -11.73 -33.07
N GLU A 253 6.94 -12.39 -32.16
CA GLU A 253 6.47 -13.59 -31.47
C GLU A 253 6.88 -13.55 -29.99
N LEU A 254 6.11 -14.26 -29.17
CA LEU A 254 6.52 -14.50 -27.79
C LEU A 254 7.64 -15.53 -27.78
N PRO A 255 8.71 -15.34 -27.00
CA PRO A 255 9.73 -16.34 -26.85
C PRO A 255 9.16 -17.62 -26.22
N ALA A 256 9.75 -18.77 -26.54
CA ALA A 256 9.41 -19.99 -25.83
C ALA A 256 9.71 -19.83 -24.32
N PRO A 257 8.87 -20.39 -23.43
CA PRO A 257 9.11 -20.32 -22.01
C PRO A 257 10.41 -21.04 -21.67
N ALA A 258 11.30 -20.35 -20.96
CA ALA A 258 12.58 -20.86 -20.53
C ALA A 258 12.86 -20.49 -19.08
N LEU A 259 13.45 -21.43 -18.34
CA LEU A 259 13.93 -21.15 -16.98
C LEU A 259 15.22 -20.31 -17.08
N PRO A 260 15.31 -19.22 -16.30
CA PRO A 260 16.56 -18.47 -16.21
C PRO A 260 17.66 -19.35 -15.62
N ALA A 261 18.89 -19.15 -16.05
CA ALA A 261 20.02 -19.88 -15.49
C ALA A 261 20.17 -19.57 -14.00
N PHE A 262 20.13 -20.59 -13.15
CA PHE A 262 20.20 -20.45 -11.71
C PHE A 262 21.38 -21.24 -11.13
N SER A 263 22.00 -20.68 -10.11
CA SER A 263 22.99 -21.34 -9.24
C SER A 263 22.80 -20.78 -7.83
N LEU A 264 23.31 -21.47 -6.83
CA LEU A 264 23.20 -20.99 -5.44
C LEU A 264 23.84 -19.60 -5.29
N ALA A 265 24.99 -19.38 -5.91
CA ALA A 265 25.68 -18.09 -5.90
C ALA A 265 24.82 -16.98 -6.57
N LYS A 266 24.21 -17.25 -7.73
CA LYS A 266 23.28 -16.30 -8.38
C LYS A 266 22.05 -16.01 -7.51
N ILE A 267 21.42 -17.03 -6.92
CA ILE A 267 20.29 -16.87 -6.03
C ILE A 267 20.65 -15.93 -4.88
N GLN A 268 21.80 -16.15 -4.22
CA GLN A 268 22.26 -15.27 -3.13
C GLN A 268 22.52 -13.83 -3.61
N ALA A 269 23.11 -13.68 -4.79
CA ALA A 269 23.45 -12.37 -5.36
C ALA A 269 22.20 -11.54 -5.70
N VAL A 270 21.13 -12.16 -6.23
CA VAL A 270 19.89 -11.47 -6.63
C VAL A 270 18.81 -11.44 -5.54
N PHE A 271 19.04 -12.08 -4.39
CA PHE A 271 18.04 -12.19 -3.32
C PHE A 271 17.57 -10.83 -2.78
N PRO A 272 18.45 -9.82 -2.56
CA PRO A 272 18.02 -8.48 -2.16
C PRO A 272 17.14 -7.81 -3.22
N ASP A 273 17.48 -7.97 -4.50
CA ASP A 273 16.69 -7.44 -5.62
C ASP A 273 15.30 -8.10 -5.67
N ALA A 274 15.22 -9.42 -5.46
CA ALA A 274 13.97 -10.16 -5.42
C ALA A 274 13.05 -9.69 -4.28
N ILE A 275 13.60 -9.40 -3.09
CA ILE A 275 12.84 -8.82 -1.98
C ILE A 275 12.31 -7.44 -2.35
N ALA A 276 13.16 -6.59 -2.93
CA ALA A 276 12.76 -5.25 -3.36
C ALA A 276 11.63 -5.30 -4.40
N PHE A 277 11.74 -6.20 -5.39
CA PHE A 277 10.69 -6.42 -6.40
C PHE A 277 9.39 -6.94 -5.77
N ALA A 278 9.47 -7.90 -4.84
CA ALA A 278 8.29 -8.43 -4.16
C ALA A 278 7.59 -7.35 -3.33
N LEU A 279 8.35 -6.57 -2.55
CA LEU A 279 7.80 -5.51 -1.70
C LEU A 279 7.14 -4.41 -2.54
N LEU A 280 7.86 -3.90 -3.55
CA LEU A 280 7.34 -2.86 -4.43
C LEU A 280 6.11 -3.36 -5.22
N GLY A 281 6.18 -4.58 -5.75
CA GLY A 281 5.08 -5.20 -6.49
C GLY A 281 3.82 -5.39 -5.64
N ALA A 282 3.99 -5.79 -4.38
CA ALA A 282 2.89 -5.91 -3.44
C ALA A 282 2.23 -4.54 -3.16
N ILE A 283 3.04 -3.51 -2.90
CA ILE A 283 2.55 -2.16 -2.61
C ILE A 283 1.81 -1.58 -3.81
N GLU A 284 2.44 -1.54 -4.97
CA GLU A 284 1.87 -0.98 -6.21
C GLU A 284 0.57 -1.68 -6.61
N SER A 285 0.57 -3.02 -6.58
CA SER A 285 -0.61 -3.82 -6.94
C SER A 285 -1.78 -3.54 -6.00
N LEU A 286 -1.57 -3.57 -4.69
CA LEU A 286 -2.66 -3.37 -3.74
C LEU A 286 -3.13 -1.91 -3.70
N LEU A 287 -2.25 -0.93 -3.89
CA LEU A 287 -2.65 0.47 -4.08
C LEU A 287 -3.50 0.63 -5.35
N SER A 288 -3.09 0.02 -6.45
CA SER A 288 -3.88 0.02 -7.70
C SER A 288 -5.27 -0.58 -7.50
N ALA A 289 -5.36 -1.70 -6.76
CA ALA A 289 -6.63 -2.33 -6.43
C ALA A 289 -7.51 -1.45 -5.53
N VAL A 290 -6.92 -0.77 -4.52
CA VAL A 290 -7.62 0.18 -3.64
C VAL A 290 -8.17 1.38 -4.43
N VAL A 291 -7.40 1.91 -5.38
CA VAL A 291 -7.87 2.99 -6.26
C VAL A 291 -9.07 2.53 -7.09
N ALA A 292 -9.02 1.32 -7.66
CA ALA A 292 -10.16 0.75 -8.39
C ALA A 292 -11.38 0.56 -7.49
N ASP A 293 -11.19 0.12 -6.25
CA ASP A 293 -12.27 -0.02 -5.26
C ASP A 293 -12.91 1.33 -4.95
N GLY A 294 -12.10 2.38 -4.74
CA GLY A 294 -12.58 3.73 -4.50
C GLY A 294 -13.37 4.32 -5.67
N MET A 295 -12.98 4.00 -6.92
CA MET A 295 -13.67 4.45 -8.13
C MET A 295 -14.98 3.71 -8.41
N THR A 296 -15.13 2.46 -7.94
CA THR A 296 -16.23 1.55 -8.35
C THR A 296 -17.16 1.16 -7.21
N GLY A 297 -16.77 1.40 -5.95
CA GLY A 297 -17.49 0.93 -4.76
C GLY A 297 -17.40 -0.58 -4.54
N ARG A 298 -16.59 -1.31 -5.34
CA ARG A 298 -16.37 -2.75 -5.18
C ARG A 298 -15.17 -3.00 -4.26
N ARG A 299 -15.02 -4.22 -3.76
CA ARG A 299 -13.87 -4.61 -2.91
C ARG A 299 -13.06 -5.71 -3.56
N HIS A 300 -11.74 -5.54 -3.56
CA HIS A 300 -10.79 -6.56 -3.99
C HIS A 300 -10.48 -7.57 -2.86
N ARG A 301 -9.84 -8.68 -3.23
CA ARG A 301 -9.30 -9.71 -2.32
C ARG A 301 -7.78 -9.57 -2.30
N SER A 302 -7.22 -8.86 -1.30
CA SER A 302 -5.80 -8.50 -1.26
C SER A 302 -4.85 -9.72 -1.32
N ASN A 303 -5.16 -10.79 -0.61
CA ASN A 303 -4.30 -11.99 -0.59
C ASN A 303 -4.36 -12.76 -1.91
N CYS A 304 -5.54 -12.88 -2.52
CA CYS A 304 -5.71 -13.46 -3.86
C CYS A 304 -4.95 -12.63 -4.91
N GLU A 305 -4.96 -11.31 -4.77
CA GLU A 305 -4.22 -10.40 -5.64
C GLU A 305 -2.71 -10.62 -5.55
N LEU A 306 -2.14 -10.75 -4.34
CA LEU A 306 -0.71 -11.06 -4.19
C LEU A 306 -0.32 -12.40 -4.80
N VAL A 307 -1.15 -13.44 -4.63
CA VAL A 307 -0.92 -14.75 -5.24
C VAL A 307 -0.92 -14.62 -6.77
N ALA A 308 -1.88 -13.90 -7.33
CA ALA A 308 -1.95 -13.65 -8.78
C ALA A 308 -0.71 -12.88 -9.30
N GLN A 309 -0.28 -11.85 -8.58
CA GLN A 309 0.94 -11.10 -8.88
C GLN A 309 2.17 -12.01 -8.87
N GLY A 310 2.22 -12.94 -7.91
CA GLY A 310 3.30 -13.93 -7.83
C GLY A 310 3.35 -14.83 -9.06
N PHE A 311 2.25 -15.45 -9.43
CA PHE A 311 2.17 -16.26 -10.66
C PHE A 311 2.46 -15.45 -11.92
N ALA A 312 2.02 -14.19 -11.96
CA ALA A 312 2.28 -13.30 -13.10
C ALA A 312 3.76 -12.96 -13.24
N ASN A 313 4.49 -12.73 -12.14
CA ASN A 313 5.93 -12.49 -12.17
C ASN A 313 6.71 -13.75 -12.59
N VAL A 314 6.34 -14.92 -12.09
CA VAL A 314 6.91 -16.19 -12.55
C VAL A 314 6.65 -16.37 -14.05
N GLY A 315 5.40 -16.19 -14.50
CA GLY A 315 5.05 -16.28 -15.93
C GLY A 315 5.80 -15.26 -16.78
N SER A 316 5.87 -14.00 -16.35
CA SER A 316 6.63 -12.95 -17.05
C SER A 316 8.10 -13.34 -17.22
N ALA A 317 8.76 -13.80 -16.16
CA ALA A 317 10.16 -14.23 -16.19
C ALA A 317 10.39 -15.42 -17.13
N LEU A 318 9.49 -16.42 -17.13
CA LEU A 318 9.58 -17.57 -18.03
C LEU A 318 9.53 -17.18 -19.52
N PHE A 319 8.74 -16.16 -19.86
CA PHE A 319 8.67 -15.63 -21.22
C PHE A 319 9.63 -14.45 -21.47
N GLY A 320 10.67 -14.31 -20.65
CA GLY A 320 11.71 -13.30 -20.81
C GLY A 320 11.24 -11.86 -20.58
N GLY A 321 10.10 -11.66 -19.93
CA GLY A 321 9.60 -10.36 -19.50
C GLY A 321 10.30 -9.87 -18.22
N ILE A 322 10.00 -8.62 -17.84
CA ILE A 322 10.48 -8.00 -16.60
C ILE A 322 9.39 -8.07 -15.51
N CYS A 323 9.66 -7.45 -14.36
CA CYS A 323 8.69 -7.39 -13.26
C CYS A 323 7.34 -6.84 -13.71
N VAL A 324 6.27 -7.52 -13.31
CA VAL A 324 4.88 -7.15 -13.57
C VAL A 324 4.17 -6.81 -12.27
N THR A 325 3.32 -5.79 -12.33
CA THR A 325 2.43 -5.44 -11.22
C THR A 325 1.14 -4.82 -11.74
N GLY A 326 0.13 -4.69 -10.88
CA GLY A 326 -1.04 -3.88 -11.16
C GLY A 326 -0.66 -2.41 -11.25
N THR A 327 -1.11 -1.72 -12.28
CA THR A 327 -0.73 -0.34 -12.56
C THR A 327 -1.89 0.61 -12.33
N ILE A 328 -1.74 1.61 -11.46
CA ILE A 328 -2.80 2.55 -11.06
C ILE A 328 -3.39 3.26 -12.29
N ALA A 329 -2.54 3.82 -13.16
CA ALA A 329 -2.98 4.61 -14.31
C ALA A 329 -3.78 3.80 -15.33
N ARG A 330 -3.33 2.56 -15.64
CA ARG A 330 -4.05 1.66 -16.56
C ARG A 330 -5.34 1.16 -15.95
N THR A 331 -5.33 0.79 -14.67
CA THR A 331 -6.51 0.36 -13.91
C THR A 331 -7.57 1.46 -13.86
N ALA A 332 -7.18 2.70 -13.55
CA ALA A 332 -8.09 3.84 -13.57
C ALA A 332 -8.63 4.12 -14.99
N THR A 333 -7.82 3.95 -16.04
CA THR A 333 -8.27 4.08 -17.43
C THR A 333 -9.28 2.99 -17.78
N ASN A 334 -9.05 1.75 -17.35
CA ASN A 334 -9.97 0.63 -17.54
C ASN A 334 -11.34 0.89 -16.91
N VAL A 335 -11.37 1.36 -15.67
CA VAL A 335 -12.61 1.74 -14.97
C VAL A 335 -13.33 2.87 -15.70
N ARG A 336 -12.61 3.94 -16.09
CA ARG A 336 -13.19 5.08 -16.83
C ARG A 336 -13.71 4.69 -18.22
N ALA A 337 -13.09 3.70 -18.87
CA ALA A 337 -13.53 3.17 -20.15
C ALA A 337 -14.78 2.27 -20.03
N GLY A 338 -15.27 2.02 -18.81
CA GLY A 338 -16.52 1.31 -18.53
C GLY A 338 -16.37 -0.20 -18.39
N ALA A 339 -15.18 -0.69 -18.02
CA ALA A 339 -14.96 -2.11 -17.72
C ALA A 339 -15.96 -2.65 -16.69
N ARG A 340 -16.37 -3.90 -16.87
CA ARG A 340 -17.31 -4.62 -16.01
C ARG A 340 -16.66 -5.72 -15.19
N GLY A 341 -15.57 -6.30 -15.71
CA GLY A 341 -14.90 -7.43 -15.09
C GLY A 341 -13.44 -7.63 -15.50
N PRO A 342 -12.79 -8.69 -15.00
CA PRO A 342 -11.40 -9.00 -15.32
C PRO A 342 -11.17 -9.36 -16.79
N VAL A 343 -12.23 -9.67 -17.53
CA VAL A 343 -12.17 -9.98 -18.96
C VAL A 343 -11.59 -8.80 -19.74
N SER A 344 -11.83 -7.55 -19.33
CA SER A 344 -11.21 -6.37 -19.93
C SER A 344 -9.69 -6.43 -19.91
N GLY A 345 -9.08 -6.85 -18.79
CA GLY A 345 -7.62 -6.98 -18.68
C GLY A 345 -7.06 -8.18 -19.44
N MET A 346 -7.81 -9.29 -19.52
CA MET A 346 -7.42 -10.43 -20.38
C MET A 346 -7.43 -10.02 -21.85
N LEU A 347 -8.47 -9.30 -22.30
CA LEU A 347 -8.57 -8.79 -23.67
C LEU A 347 -7.53 -7.70 -23.95
N HIS A 348 -7.20 -6.84 -22.98
CA HIS A 348 -6.10 -5.89 -23.09
C HIS A 348 -4.77 -6.59 -23.46
N SER A 349 -4.45 -7.68 -22.76
CA SER A 349 -3.24 -8.46 -23.03
C SER A 349 -3.28 -9.14 -24.40
N LEU A 350 -4.43 -9.66 -24.79
CA LEU A 350 -4.63 -10.23 -26.11
C LEU A 350 -4.47 -9.17 -27.23
N PHE A 351 -5.05 -7.98 -27.06
CA PHE A 351 -4.89 -6.88 -28.02
C PHE A 351 -3.43 -6.43 -28.13
N LEU A 352 -2.69 -6.37 -27.01
CA LEU A 352 -1.25 -6.08 -27.06
C LEU A 352 -0.47 -7.14 -27.84
N MET A 353 -0.82 -8.41 -27.68
CA MET A 353 -0.22 -9.49 -28.47
C MET A 353 -0.53 -9.32 -29.96
N VAL A 354 -1.77 -9.03 -30.32
CA VAL A 354 -2.16 -8.75 -31.71
C VAL A 354 -1.41 -7.54 -32.27
N PHE A 355 -1.31 -6.46 -31.51
CA PHE A 355 -0.54 -5.28 -31.92
C PHE A 355 0.95 -5.59 -32.12
N MET A 356 1.54 -6.39 -31.23
CA MET A 356 2.93 -6.84 -31.38
C MET A 356 3.14 -7.63 -32.66
N LEU A 357 2.23 -8.53 -33.01
CA LEU A 357 2.30 -9.35 -34.23
C LEU A 357 2.19 -8.51 -35.51
N ILE A 358 1.28 -7.52 -35.52
CA ILE A 358 0.93 -6.75 -36.72
C ILE A 358 1.77 -5.47 -36.87
N ALA A 359 1.93 -4.72 -35.77
CA ALA A 359 2.53 -3.39 -35.76
C ALA A 359 4.04 -3.37 -35.53
N ALA A 360 4.69 -4.52 -35.32
CA ALA A 360 6.13 -4.59 -35.09
C ALA A 360 6.99 -3.87 -36.16
N PRO A 361 6.71 -3.96 -37.46
CA PRO A 361 7.48 -3.22 -38.46
C PRO A 361 7.35 -1.70 -38.31
N LEU A 362 6.16 -1.21 -37.96
CA LEU A 362 5.89 0.22 -37.78
C LEU A 362 6.57 0.76 -36.52
N ALA A 363 6.67 -0.05 -35.49
CA ALA A 363 7.30 0.32 -34.24
C ALA A 363 8.81 0.59 -34.38
N SER A 364 9.48 0.05 -35.42
CA SER A 364 10.89 0.31 -35.70
C SER A 364 11.19 1.79 -35.98
N TYR A 365 10.21 2.54 -36.48
CA TYR A 365 10.35 3.97 -36.78
C TYR A 365 10.09 4.89 -35.58
N ILE A 366 9.69 4.36 -34.43
CA ILE A 366 9.41 5.16 -33.24
C ILE A 366 10.72 5.74 -32.70
N PRO A 367 10.87 7.09 -32.62
CA PRO A 367 12.05 7.72 -32.07
C PRO A 367 12.08 7.59 -30.54
N LEU A 368 13.27 7.36 -29.98
CA LEU A 368 13.42 7.22 -28.52
C LEU A 368 13.05 8.50 -27.77
N SER A 369 13.27 9.67 -28.38
CA SER A 369 12.87 10.97 -27.83
C SER A 369 11.35 11.09 -27.61
N ALA A 370 10.52 10.48 -28.48
CA ALA A 370 9.07 10.44 -28.26
C ALA A 370 8.68 9.53 -27.09
N LEU A 371 9.35 8.39 -26.92
CA LEU A 371 9.12 7.50 -25.78
C LEU A 371 9.61 8.15 -24.46
N ALA A 372 10.74 8.84 -24.51
CA ALA A 372 11.22 9.64 -23.38
C ALA A 372 10.21 10.75 -23.01
N ALA A 373 9.65 11.44 -23.99
CA ALA A 373 8.59 12.43 -23.77
C ALA A 373 7.35 11.82 -23.10
N VAL A 374 6.94 10.63 -23.48
CA VAL A 374 5.84 9.90 -22.81
C VAL A 374 6.18 9.66 -21.35
N LEU A 375 7.38 9.15 -21.03
CA LEU A 375 7.79 8.88 -19.65
C LEU A 375 7.97 10.14 -18.81
N VAL A 376 8.41 11.25 -19.40
CA VAL A 376 8.44 12.57 -18.73
C VAL A 376 7.05 13.01 -18.31
N VAL A 377 6.04 12.87 -19.18
CA VAL A 377 4.65 13.17 -18.83
C VAL A 377 4.11 12.22 -17.76
N VAL A 378 4.48 10.94 -17.82
CA VAL A 378 4.10 9.96 -16.79
C VAL A 378 4.75 10.32 -15.44
N ALA A 379 6.04 10.60 -15.40
CA ALA A 379 6.76 11.02 -14.20
C ALA A 379 6.13 12.28 -13.59
N TRP A 380 5.81 13.27 -14.43
CA TRP A 380 5.12 14.49 -13.99
C TRP A 380 3.76 14.23 -13.34
N ASN A 381 3.00 13.26 -13.84
CA ASN A 381 1.73 12.88 -13.25
C ASN A 381 1.89 12.03 -11.97
N MET A 382 2.95 11.19 -11.90
CA MET A 382 3.25 10.37 -10.71
C MET A 382 3.70 11.19 -9.50
N ALA A 383 4.27 12.37 -9.71
CA ALA A 383 4.84 13.19 -8.64
C ALA A 383 3.83 13.69 -7.60
N GLU A 384 2.49 13.52 -7.82
CA GLU A 384 1.40 13.89 -6.90
C GLU A 384 1.66 15.22 -6.15
N LYS A 385 2.05 16.25 -6.89
CA LYS A 385 2.57 17.52 -6.35
C LYS A 385 1.64 18.20 -5.34
N HIS A 386 0.34 18.07 -5.54
CA HIS A 386 -0.65 18.64 -4.64
C HIS A 386 -0.64 17.91 -3.30
N GLU A 387 -0.67 16.59 -3.32
CA GLU A 387 -0.62 15.74 -2.12
C GLU A 387 0.70 15.93 -1.37
N PHE A 388 1.83 15.98 -2.12
CA PHE A 388 3.14 16.26 -1.55
C PHE A 388 3.16 17.61 -0.81
N ALA A 389 2.68 18.68 -1.44
CA ALA A 389 2.62 20.01 -0.83
C ALA A 389 1.68 20.06 0.38
N THR A 390 0.56 19.33 0.31
CA THR A 390 -0.41 19.22 1.42
C THR A 390 0.22 18.52 2.61
N LEU A 391 0.89 17.38 2.41
CA LEU A 391 1.53 16.63 3.47
C LEU A 391 2.69 17.38 4.14
N VAL A 392 3.50 18.11 3.37
CA VAL A 392 4.56 18.97 3.95
C VAL A 392 3.97 20.01 4.91
N ARG A 393 2.74 20.47 4.66
CA ARG A 393 2.07 21.51 5.46
C ARG A 393 1.14 20.96 6.53
N SER A 394 0.81 19.66 6.52
CA SER A 394 -0.21 19.07 7.38
C SER A 394 0.27 18.90 8.83
N SER A 395 1.36 18.19 9.03
CA SER A 395 1.96 18.00 10.35
C SER A 395 3.46 17.77 10.23
N TRP A 396 4.19 18.12 11.27
CA TRP A 396 5.65 17.91 11.30
C TRP A 396 6.03 16.43 11.15
N GLY A 397 5.25 15.54 11.76
CA GLY A 397 5.47 14.10 11.64
C GLY A 397 5.27 13.58 10.22
N ASP A 398 4.18 13.98 9.56
CA ASP A 398 3.90 13.56 8.18
C ASP A 398 4.93 14.16 7.21
N ALA A 399 5.32 15.42 7.40
CA ALA A 399 6.38 16.06 6.63
C ALA A 399 7.73 15.34 6.77
N THR A 400 8.10 14.95 8.00
CA THR A 400 9.36 14.24 8.26
C THR A 400 9.38 12.87 7.59
N VAL A 401 8.30 12.07 7.70
CA VAL A 401 8.18 10.77 7.03
C VAL A 401 8.26 10.95 5.52
N LEU A 402 7.50 11.90 4.96
CA LEU A 402 7.47 12.19 3.54
C LEU A 402 8.85 12.56 3.00
N LEU A 403 9.51 13.56 3.63
CA LEU A 403 10.80 14.08 3.17
C LEU A 403 11.94 13.07 3.37
N ALA A 404 11.93 12.30 4.46
CA ALA A 404 12.89 11.21 4.66
C ALA A 404 12.73 10.13 3.59
N THR A 405 11.50 9.67 3.34
CA THR A 405 11.22 8.69 2.29
C THR A 405 11.63 9.22 0.91
N PHE A 406 11.23 10.45 0.56
CA PHE A 406 11.56 11.10 -0.70
C PHE A 406 13.09 11.25 -0.89
N GLY A 407 13.78 11.78 0.12
CA GLY A 407 15.23 12.00 0.05
C GLY A 407 16.02 10.69 -0.07
N LEU A 408 15.69 9.69 0.76
CA LEU A 408 16.36 8.38 0.68
C LEU A 408 16.08 7.68 -0.66
N THR A 409 14.86 7.76 -1.17
CA THR A 409 14.52 7.21 -2.49
C THR A 409 15.38 7.80 -3.60
N ILE A 410 15.67 9.10 -3.57
CA ILE A 410 16.43 9.80 -4.62
C ILE A 410 17.94 9.59 -4.48
N PHE A 411 18.47 9.70 -3.24
CA PHE A 411 19.91 9.82 -3.01
C PHE A 411 20.59 8.53 -2.53
N ARG A 412 19.82 7.51 -2.15
CA ARG A 412 20.33 6.23 -1.67
C ARG A 412 19.76 5.08 -2.48
N ASP A 413 18.73 4.46 -1.97
CA ASP A 413 18.08 3.31 -2.59
C ASP A 413 16.57 3.34 -2.34
N LEU A 414 15.80 2.85 -3.32
CA LEU A 414 14.34 2.77 -3.21
C LEU A 414 13.89 1.90 -2.03
N THR A 415 14.59 0.80 -1.79
CA THR A 415 14.27 -0.13 -0.72
C THR A 415 14.52 0.50 0.65
N GLU A 416 15.67 1.19 0.80
CA GLU A 416 15.99 1.96 2.01
C GLU A 416 14.93 3.04 2.25
N GLY A 417 14.52 3.77 1.20
CA GLY A 417 13.49 4.80 1.28
C GLY A 417 12.17 4.28 1.86
N ILE A 418 11.67 3.14 1.37
CA ILE A 418 10.44 2.52 1.86
C ILE A 418 10.61 2.02 3.30
N LEU A 419 11.69 1.28 3.58
CA LEU A 419 11.90 0.66 4.90
C LEU A 419 12.05 1.72 5.99
N VAL A 420 12.88 2.73 5.77
CA VAL A 420 13.09 3.82 6.74
C VAL A 420 11.82 4.67 6.86
N GLY A 421 11.16 4.98 5.75
CA GLY A 421 9.89 5.71 5.77
C GLY A 421 8.82 4.99 6.57
N PHE A 422 8.65 3.69 6.35
CA PHE A 422 7.71 2.85 7.08
C PHE A 422 8.06 2.77 8.57
N ALA A 423 9.33 2.51 8.90
CA ALA A 423 9.79 2.44 10.30
C ALA A 423 9.57 3.76 11.02
N LEU A 424 9.92 4.89 10.39
CA LEU A 424 9.72 6.22 10.94
C LEU A 424 8.23 6.54 11.12
N GLY A 425 7.41 6.22 10.12
CA GLY A 425 5.96 6.37 10.18
C GLY A 425 5.32 5.55 11.30
N ALA A 426 5.77 4.31 11.48
CA ALA A 426 5.32 3.42 12.54
C ALA A 426 5.71 3.98 13.93
N VAL A 427 6.95 4.45 14.11
CA VAL A 427 7.41 5.05 15.37
C VAL A 427 6.61 6.31 15.71
N LEU A 428 6.40 7.20 14.74
CA LEU A 428 5.62 8.42 14.96
C LEU A 428 4.14 8.12 15.24
N PHE A 429 3.57 7.11 14.57
CA PHE A 429 2.21 6.66 14.87
C PHE A 429 2.10 6.11 16.30
N ILE A 430 3.03 5.25 16.71
CA ILE A 430 3.08 4.69 18.08
C ILE A 430 3.22 5.80 19.11
N ASN A 431 4.11 6.79 18.85
CA ASN A 431 4.29 7.94 19.74
C ASN A 431 3.00 8.77 19.86
N ARG A 432 2.31 9.03 18.74
CA ARG A 432 1.03 9.76 18.72
C ARG A 432 -0.06 8.99 19.47
N MET A 433 -0.14 7.68 19.28
CA MET A 433 -1.07 6.83 20.04
C MET A 433 -0.76 6.81 21.53
N ALA A 434 0.52 6.81 21.92
CA ALA A 434 0.93 6.87 23.33
C ALA A 434 0.50 8.19 24.00
N GLN A 435 0.58 9.30 23.28
CA GLN A 435 0.14 10.61 23.77
C GLN A 435 -1.37 10.74 23.93
N MET A 436 -2.16 9.92 23.21
CA MET A 436 -3.62 9.87 23.33
C MET A 436 -4.09 9.03 24.52
N THR A 437 -3.20 8.31 25.19
CA THR A 437 -3.53 7.55 26.38
C THR A 437 -3.39 8.45 27.60
N GLY A 438 -4.49 8.70 28.29
CA GLY A 438 -4.56 9.56 29.47
C GLY A 438 -4.98 8.79 30.72
N VAL A 439 -4.67 9.35 31.89
CA VAL A 439 -5.24 8.95 33.15
C VAL A 439 -6.02 10.16 33.68
N GLU A 440 -7.32 9.98 33.82
CA GLU A 440 -8.21 11.01 34.34
C GLU A 440 -8.40 10.74 35.83
N ASP A 441 -8.12 11.75 36.66
CA ASP A 441 -8.47 11.74 38.06
C ASP A 441 -9.99 11.96 38.17
N GLY A 442 -10.68 11.04 38.82
CA GLY A 442 -12.11 11.14 39.10
C GLY A 442 -12.52 12.25 40.09
N SER A 443 -11.61 13.15 40.47
CA SER A 443 -11.94 14.37 41.20
C SER A 443 -12.71 15.34 40.32
N PRO A 444 -13.74 16.03 40.81
CA PRO A 444 -14.52 16.97 39.99
C PRO A 444 -13.64 18.19 39.71
N LEU A 445 -13.02 18.20 38.55
CA LEU A 445 -12.58 19.45 37.93
C LEU A 445 -13.85 20.21 37.54
N VAL A 446 -13.94 21.45 37.98
CA VAL A 446 -14.92 22.40 37.40
C VAL A 446 -14.70 22.38 35.91
N ALA A 447 -15.67 21.83 35.18
CA ALA A 447 -15.59 21.74 33.75
C ALA A 447 -15.48 23.17 33.19
N GLU A 448 -14.40 23.44 32.45
CA GLU A 448 -14.34 24.63 31.63
C GLU A 448 -15.57 24.67 30.74
N ASP A 449 -16.17 25.85 30.62
CA ASP A 449 -17.38 26.11 29.85
C ASP A 449 -17.17 25.69 28.40
N ARG A 450 -17.66 24.50 28.01
CA ARG A 450 -17.63 23.98 26.64
C ARG A 450 -19.03 24.06 26.06
N ALA A 451 -19.14 24.61 24.85
CA ALA A 451 -20.39 24.64 24.11
C ALA A 451 -21.04 23.24 24.04
N ASP A 452 -22.32 23.17 24.28
CA ASP A 452 -23.13 21.96 24.23
C ASP A 452 -23.11 21.35 22.81
N PHE A 453 -22.51 20.16 22.67
CA PHE A 453 -22.67 19.30 21.48
C PHE A 453 -23.77 18.29 21.77
N GLU A 454 -24.79 18.24 20.90
CA GLU A 454 -26.03 17.49 21.10
C GLU A 454 -25.94 15.95 21.07
N ASP A 455 -24.80 15.30 20.77
CA ASP A 455 -24.71 13.86 20.51
C ASP A 455 -23.86 13.02 21.49
N GLY A 456 -23.71 13.44 22.71
CA GLY A 456 -23.03 12.65 23.75
C GLY A 456 -24.00 12.02 24.75
N VAL A 457 -23.96 10.69 24.93
CA VAL A 457 -24.66 10.01 26.05
C VAL A 457 -24.10 10.57 27.34
N ARG A 458 -24.83 11.49 27.97
CA ARG A 458 -24.48 12.03 29.30
C ARG A 458 -24.56 10.91 30.32
N VAL A 459 -23.42 10.51 30.88
CA VAL A 459 -23.42 9.78 32.14
C VAL A 459 -23.77 10.77 33.26
N PRO A 460 -24.86 10.56 34.03
CA PRO A 460 -25.27 11.49 35.05
C PRO A 460 -24.13 11.70 36.06
N TYR A 461 -23.85 12.97 36.38
CA TYR A 461 -22.92 13.35 37.44
C TYR A 461 -23.41 12.79 38.80
N ASN A 462 -22.59 11.96 39.47
CA ASN A 462 -22.87 11.44 40.77
C ASN A 462 -21.98 12.12 41.83
N PRO A 463 -22.46 13.18 42.51
CA PRO A 463 -21.65 13.95 43.48
C PRO A 463 -21.21 13.15 44.69
N LYS A 464 -21.78 11.96 44.92
CA LYS A 464 -21.42 11.09 46.06
C LYS A 464 -20.11 10.31 45.86
N LEU A 465 -19.61 10.22 44.62
CA LEU A 465 -18.37 9.51 44.30
C LEU A 465 -17.12 10.37 44.47
N SER A 466 -17.24 11.69 44.40
CA SER A 466 -16.13 12.64 44.48
C SER A 466 -15.80 13.14 45.91
N ALA A 467 -16.68 12.89 46.88
CA ALA A 467 -16.52 13.39 48.25
C ALA A 467 -15.85 12.40 49.20
N ASP A 468 -15.44 11.22 48.73
CA ASP A 468 -14.89 10.19 49.65
C ASP A 468 -13.38 10.30 49.81
N LYS A 469 -12.94 10.65 51.03
CA LYS A 469 -11.52 10.81 51.38
C LYS A 469 -10.74 9.48 51.38
N ASP A 470 -11.43 8.34 51.43
CA ASP A 470 -10.82 7.01 51.57
C ASP A 470 -10.70 6.23 50.24
N VAL A 471 -11.41 6.64 49.16
CA VAL A 471 -11.45 5.94 47.87
C VAL A 471 -10.97 6.85 46.78
N LEU A 472 -10.04 6.36 45.97
CA LEU A 472 -9.54 7.05 44.79
C LEU A 472 -9.93 6.29 43.53
N VAL A 473 -10.52 7.00 42.59
CA VAL A 473 -10.96 6.43 41.28
C VAL A 473 -10.15 7.04 40.17
N TYR A 474 -9.51 6.21 39.36
CA TYR A 474 -8.81 6.62 38.15
C TYR A 474 -9.42 5.93 36.94
N ARG A 475 -9.67 6.69 35.91
CA ARG A 475 -10.07 6.18 34.60
C ARG A 475 -8.89 6.24 33.66
N ILE A 476 -8.56 5.10 33.05
CA ILE A 476 -7.60 5.04 31.95
C ILE A 476 -8.39 5.20 30.64
N THR A 477 -7.97 6.14 29.78
CA THR A 477 -8.58 6.42 28.50
C THR A 477 -7.60 6.11 27.36
N GLY A 478 -8.12 5.58 26.25
CA GLY A 478 -7.31 5.27 25.06
C GLY A 478 -6.65 3.88 25.09
N ALA A 479 -5.81 3.61 24.09
CA ALA A 479 -5.14 2.31 23.95
C ALA A 479 -3.97 2.20 24.94
N PHE A 480 -4.07 1.29 25.89
CA PHE A 480 -3.05 1.12 26.93
C PHE A 480 -2.01 0.08 26.53
N PHE A 481 -0.84 0.53 26.07
CA PHE A 481 0.24 -0.29 25.52
C PHE A 481 1.63 0.21 25.94
N PHE A 482 2.71 -0.44 25.46
CA PHE A 482 4.08 -0.18 25.91
C PHE A 482 4.48 1.31 25.87
N GLY A 483 4.03 2.09 24.88
CA GLY A 483 4.33 3.52 24.77
C GLY A 483 3.71 4.37 25.87
N ALA A 484 2.56 3.95 26.42
CA ALA A 484 1.84 4.64 27.49
C ALA A 484 2.07 4.00 28.87
N ALA A 485 2.55 2.76 28.92
CA ALA A 485 2.65 1.98 30.17
C ALA A 485 3.54 2.62 31.22
N SER A 486 4.62 3.31 30.84
CA SER A 486 5.51 4.01 31.78
C SER A 486 4.81 5.23 32.37
N THR A 487 4.12 6.03 31.58
CA THR A 487 3.41 7.23 32.05
C THR A 487 2.26 6.88 32.98
N VAL A 488 1.41 5.94 32.58
CA VAL A 488 0.30 5.45 33.41
C VAL A 488 0.83 4.79 34.69
N GLY A 489 1.87 3.96 34.59
CA GLY A 489 2.51 3.34 35.74
C GLY A 489 3.04 4.36 36.72
N THR A 490 3.71 5.42 36.29
CA THR A 490 4.24 6.49 37.14
C THR A 490 3.12 7.25 37.84
N VAL A 491 2.04 7.61 37.11
CA VAL A 491 0.87 8.26 37.70
C VAL A 491 0.25 7.38 38.77
N LEU A 492 -0.04 6.10 38.45
CA LEU A 492 -0.63 5.17 39.40
C LEU A 492 0.31 4.89 40.62
N ASP A 493 1.62 4.87 40.39
CA ASP A 493 2.62 4.68 41.45
C ASP A 493 2.72 5.88 42.44
N SER A 494 2.60 7.11 41.92
CA SER A 494 2.68 8.32 42.74
C SER A 494 1.50 8.50 43.69
N ILE A 495 0.39 7.84 43.44
CA ILE A 495 -0.89 8.07 44.09
C ILE A 495 -1.17 7.04 45.18
N ALA A 496 -0.56 5.86 45.12
CA ALA A 496 -0.82 4.75 46.04
C ALA A 496 -0.44 5.03 47.51
N ASP A 497 0.18 6.16 47.82
CA ASP A 497 0.81 6.36 49.16
C ASP A 497 -0.13 6.87 50.27
N ARG A 498 -1.43 7.14 50.01
CA ARG A 498 -2.25 7.82 51.04
C ARG A 498 -3.69 7.34 51.26
N ARG A 499 -4.21 6.27 50.61
CA ARG A 499 -5.63 5.90 50.70
C ARG A 499 -5.88 4.41 50.97
N LYS A 500 -7.07 4.07 51.52
CA LYS A 500 -7.43 2.69 51.91
C LYS A 500 -7.84 1.80 50.72
N ALA A 501 -8.35 2.40 49.67
CA ALA A 501 -8.79 1.69 48.48
C ALA A 501 -8.59 2.51 47.20
N PHE A 502 -8.36 1.80 46.11
CA PHE A 502 -8.03 2.34 44.78
C PHE A 502 -8.82 1.62 43.71
N VAL A 503 -9.54 2.34 42.90
CA VAL A 503 -10.34 1.83 41.78
C VAL A 503 -9.72 2.30 40.46
N VAL A 504 -9.41 1.37 39.56
CA VAL A 504 -8.93 1.67 38.19
C VAL A 504 -10.01 1.25 37.23
N ASP A 505 -10.56 2.22 36.51
CA ASP A 505 -11.60 2.00 35.53
C ASP A 505 -11.01 1.85 34.10
N PHE A 506 -11.33 0.73 33.46
CA PHE A 506 -10.90 0.36 32.10
C PHE A 506 -12.02 0.49 31.08
N ALA A 507 -13.15 1.12 31.41
CA ALA A 507 -14.30 1.21 30.51
C ALA A 507 -13.96 1.89 29.18
N ALA A 508 -13.00 2.83 29.19
CA ALA A 508 -12.54 3.56 28.00
C ALA A 508 -11.23 2.98 27.40
N VAL A 509 -10.82 1.76 27.80
CA VAL A 509 -9.62 1.09 27.27
C VAL A 509 -10.03 0.03 26.23
N PRO A 510 -9.90 0.29 24.93
CA PRO A 510 -10.25 -0.67 23.89
C PRO A 510 -9.23 -1.80 23.73
N PHE A 511 -7.98 -1.57 24.09
CA PHE A 511 -6.86 -2.49 23.92
C PHE A 511 -5.82 -2.35 25.05
N LEU A 512 -5.23 -3.50 25.42
CA LEU A 512 -4.17 -3.59 26.43
C LEU A 512 -3.16 -4.65 25.98
N ASP A 513 -1.87 -4.29 25.94
CA ASP A 513 -0.78 -5.20 25.61
C ASP A 513 -0.12 -5.83 26.84
N SER A 514 0.80 -6.76 26.60
CA SER A 514 1.53 -7.46 27.67
C SER A 514 2.36 -6.52 28.55
N THR A 515 2.90 -5.42 27.99
CA THR A 515 3.73 -4.46 28.74
C THR A 515 2.88 -3.65 29.71
N ALA A 516 1.71 -3.20 29.26
CA ALA A 516 0.74 -2.50 30.10
C ALA A 516 0.14 -3.43 31.18
N ALA A 517 -0.15 -4.69 30.81
CA ALA A 517 -0.59 -5.70 31.79
C ALA A 517 0.45 -5.95 32.88
N ASN A 518 1.73 -6.04 32.54
CA ASN A 518 2.83 -6.14 33.50
C ASN A 518 3.00 -4.88 34.35
N ALA A 519 2.77 -3.70 33.80
CA ALA A 519 2.75 -2.46 34.59
C ALA A 519 1.66 -2.51 35.67
N MET A 520 0.43 -2.92 35.26
CA MET A 520 -0.67 -3.11 36.23
C MET A 520 -0.39 -4.19 37.28
N SER A 521 0.30 -5.27 36.89
CA SER A 521 0.73 -6.31 37.84
C SER A 521 1.67 -5.75 38.92
N ARG A 522 2.61 -4.88 38.52
CA ARG A 522 3.49 -4.18 39.48
C ARG A 522 2.71 -3.26 40.40
N VAL A 523 1.76 -2.49 39.86
CA VAL A 523 0.88 -1.62 40.66
C VAL A 523 0.06 -2.45 41.65
N ALA A 524 -0.53 -3.56 41.23
CA ALA A 524 -1.29 -4.45 42.10
C ALA A 524 -0.44 -5.06 43.22
N ALA A 525 0.77 -5.50 42.90
CA ALA A 525 1.72 -6.03 43.90
C ALA A 525 2.16 -4.96 44.90
N LYS A 526 2.36 -3.71 44.46
CA LYS A 526 2.69 -2.57 45.32
C LYS A 526 1.51 -2.24 46.24
N ALA A 527 0.30 -2.12 45.72
CA ALA A 527 -0.91 -1.84 46.49
C ALA A 527 -1.11 -2.88 47.58
N LYS A 528 -0.94 -4.19 47.29
CA LYS A 528 -1.03 -5.26 48.26
C LYS A 528 0.00 -5.10 49.42
N ARG A 529 1.26 -4.77 49.08
CA ARG A 529 2.31 -4.54 50.10
C ARG A 529 2.01 -3.37 51.05
N GLN A 530 1.30 -2.37 50.53
CA GLN A 530 0.89 -1.19 51.28
C GLN A 530 -0.46 -1.34 52.02
N GLY A 531 -1.11 -2.51 51.88
CA GLY A 531 -2.42 -2.77 52.48
C GLY A 531 -3.59 -2.07 51.78
N ILE A 532 -3.37 -1.58 50.56
CA ILE A 532 -4.38 -0.88 49.75
C ILE A 532 -5.19 -1.89 48.97
N ARG A 533 -6.52 -1.80 49.03
CA ARG A 533 -7.42 -2.66 48.25
C ARG A 533 -7.56 -2.12 46.82
N LEU A 534 -7.12 -2.89 45.81
CA LEU A 534 -7.23 -2.52 44.41
C LEU A 534 -8.46 -3.17 43.74
N PHE A 535 -9.24 -2.34 43.09
CA PHE A 535 -10.40 -2.75 42.28
C PHE A 535 -10.19 -2.39 40.81
N ILE A 536 -10.64 -3.26 39.92
CA ILE A 536 -10.65 -3.03 38.46
C ILE A 536 -12.08 -3.07 37.98
N THR A 537 -12.52 -2.02 37.27
CA THR A 537 -13.88 -1.88 36.74
C THR A 537 -13.86 -1.70 35.25
N GLY A 538 -14.99 -1.98 34.58
CA GLY A 538 -15.21 -1.68 33.15
C GLY A 538 -14.34 -2.44 32.16
N ALA A 539 -13.50 -3.38 32.60
CA ALA A 539 -12.60 -4.12 31.71
C ALA A 539 -13.38 -5.02 30.75
N SER A 540 -13.18 -4.82 29.42
CA SER A 540 -13.73 -5.71 28.39
C SER A 540 -13.20 -7.15 28.57
N PRO A 541 -13.88 -8.17 28.02
CA PRO A 541 -13.41 -9.57 28.15
C PRO A 541 -11.97 -9.77 27.66
N THR A 542 -11.56 -9.07 26.60
CA THR A 542 -10.21 -9.13 26.04
C THR A 542 -9.18 -8.51 27.00
N VAL A 543 -9.45 -7.30 27.51
CA VAL A 543 -8.61 -6.58 28.46
C VAL A 543 -8.51 -7.38 29.76
N ARG A 544 -9.63 -7.91 30.27
CA ARG A 544 -9.67 -8.74 31.47
C ARG A 544 -8.82 -10.02 31.32
N ARG A 545 -8.92 -10.70 30.17
CA ARG A 545 -8.11 -11.89 29.89
C ARG A 545 -6.62 -11.56 29.91
N ALA A 546 -6.20 -10.47 29.25
CA ALA A 546 -4.82 -10.03 29.25
C ALA A 546 -4.30 -9.73 30.68
N LEU A 547 -5.07 -9.01 31.49
CA LEU A 547 -4.74 -8.74 32.89
C LEU A 547 -4.60 -10.01 33.73
N LEU A 548 -5.54 -10.94 33.61
CA LEU A 548 -5.51 -12.23 34.32
C LEU A 548 -4.29 -13.07 33.95
N THR A 549 -3.95 -13.12 32.65
CA THR A 549 -2.77 -13.86 32.14
C THR A 549 -1.46 -13.33 32.73
N HIS A 550 -1.37 -12.02 32.99
CA HIS A 550 -0.18 -11.37 33.55
C HIS A 550 -0.22 -11.23 35.10
N GLY A 551 -1.04 -12.03 35.75
CA GLY A 551 -1.06 -12.14 37.21
C GLY A 551 -1.88 -11.06 37.95
N VAL A 552 -2.60 -10.19 37.22
CA VAL A 552 -3.55 -9.23 37.83
C VAL A 552 -4.85 -9.96 38.12
N ARG A 553 -4.84 -10.77 39.21
CA ARG A 553 -5.95 -11.68 39.55
C ARG A 553 -6.21 -11.69 41.06
N PRO A 554 -7.38 -12.16 41.50
CA PRO A 554 -7.64 -12.39 42.93
C PRO A 554 -6.55 -13.28 43.57
N PRO A 555 -6.11 -13.03 44.80
CA PRO A 555 -6.57 -11.97 45.73
C PRO A 555 -5.87 -10.62 45.59
N LEU A 556 -5.00 -10.41 44.58
CA LEU A 556 -4.27 -9.15 44.40
C LEU A 556 -5.20 -7.98 44.05
N VAL A 557 -6.22 -8.26 43.23
CA VAL A 557 -7.22 -7.28 42.79
C VAL A 557 -8.62 -7.89 42.85
N ARG A 558 -9.64 -7.02 42.94
CA ARG A 558 -11.04 -7.40 42.84
C ARG A 558 -11.64 -6.79 41.58
N TYR A 559 -12.30 -7.61 40.74
CA TYR A 559 -12.99 -7.15 39.52
C TYR A 559 -14.44 -6.82 39.85
N ARG A 560 -14.93 -5.67 39.36
CA ARG A 560 -16.33 -5.28 39.42
C ARG A 560 -16.77 -4.74 38.07
N GLU A 561 -18.07 -4.80 37.78
CA GLU A 561 -18.60 -4.32 36.49
C GLU A 561 -18.55 -2.80 36.42
N THR A 562 -18.91 -2.11 37.53
CA THR A 562 -19.01 -0.66 37.57
C THR A 562 -18.25 -0.08 38.76
N ILE A 563 -17.94 1.21 38.67
CA ILE A 563 -17.30 1.97 39.75
C ILE A 563 -18.18 1.98 41.00
N GLU A 564 -19.49 2.13 40.82
CA GLU A 564 -20.47 2.19 41.93
C GLU A 564 -20.45 0.90 42.74
N ARG A 565 -20.41 -0.27 42.08
CA ARG A 565 -20.31 -1.58 42.73
C ARG A 565 -18.98 -1.72 43.52
N ALA A 566 -17.89 -1.25 42.92
CA ALA A 566 -16.58 -1.27 43.60
C ALA A 566 -16.58 -0.40 44.86
N VAL A 567 -17.16 0.81 44.80
CA VAL A 567 -17.28 1.74 45.93
C VAL A 567 -18.24 1.20 47.01
N ALA A 568 -19.34 0.55 46.62
CA ALA A 568 -20.25 -0.10 47.58
C ALA A 568 -19.57 -1.21 48.37
N ASP A 569 -18.76 -2.05 47.72
CA ASP A 569 -17.94 -3.08 48.37
C ASP A 569 -16.88 -2.49 49.32
N ILE A 570 -16.31 -1.36 48.96
CA ILE A 570 -15.32 -0.67 49.83
C ILE A 570 -15.98 -0.16 51.12
N LYS A 571 -17.22 0.33 51.02
CA LYS A 571 -17.99 0.90 52.14
C LYS A 571 -18.71 -0.13 53.01
N GLY A 572 -18.55 -1.43 52.72
CA GLY A 572 -19.17 -2.50 53.50
C GLY A 572 -20.69 -2.63 53.34
N LYS A 573 -21.28 -2.08 52.28
CA LYS A 573 -22.67 -2.38 51.87
C LYS A 573 -22.61 -3.61 50.99
N GLU A 574 -22.68 -4.80 51.59
CA GLU A 574 -22.75 -6.08 50.85
C GLU A 574 -23.93 -6.11 49.93
N THR A 575 -23.67 -6.14 48.61
CA THR A 575 -24.60 -6.69 47.65
C THR A 575 -24.23 -8.16 47.45
N PRO A 576 -25.17 -9.14 47.56
CA PRO A 576 -24.81 -10.54 47.52
C PRO A 576 -24.13 -10.91 46.18
N PRO A 577 -23.19 -11.87 46.19
CA PRO A 577 -22.51 -12.30 44.99
C PRO A 577 -23.49 -13.00 44.06
N GLN A 578 -23.75 -12.46 42.88
CA GLN A 578 -24.23 -13.25 41.78
C GLN A 578 -23.06 -14.15 41.33
N GLU A 579 -23.15 -15.42 41.68
CA GLU A 579 -22.33 -16.48 41.08
C GLU A 579 -22.51 -16.45 39.57
N ILE A 580 -21.56 -15.90 38.87
CA ILE A 580 -21.40 -16.15 37.46
C ILE A 580 -20.64 -17.48 37.38
N ALA A 581 -21.38 -18.55 37.14
CA ALA A 581 -20.88 -19.88 36.89
C ALA A 581 -19.71 -19.85 35.91
N ASP A 582 -18.60 -20.42 36.34
CA ASP A 582 -17.42 -20.70 35.54
C ASP A 582 -17.79 -21.61 34.36
N GLY A 583 -18.02 -20.99 33.20
CA GLY A 583 -18.09 -21.66 31.91
C GLY A 583 -16.73 -21.66 31.21
N LEU A 584 -15.69 -22.15 31.85
CA LEU A 584 -14.37 -22.35 31.23
C LEU A 584 -13.69 -23.61 31.84
N ALA A 585 -14.38 -24.75 31.64
CA ALA A 585 -13.72 -26.06 31.58
C ALA A 585 -14.24 -26.72 30.32
N ALA A 586 -13.35 -27.09 29.39
CA ALA A 586 -13.57 -27.77 28.12
C ALA A 586 -13.84 -26.89 26.88
N SER A 587 -12.78 -26.48 26.21
CA SER A 587 -12.44 -26.87 24.81
C SER A 587 -11.10 -26.24 24.43
#